data_5f948e703705e2c0b2a36160f98e9dcc
#
_entry.id   5f948e703705e2c0b2a36160f98e9dcc
#
_cell.length_a   1.000
_cell.length_b   1.000
_cell.length_c   1.000
_cell.angle_alpha   90.00
_cell.angle_beta   90.00
_cell.angle_gamma   90.00
#
_symmetry.space_group_name_H-M   'P 1'
#
loop_
_entity.id
_entity.type
_entity.pdbx_description
1 polymer ?
#
loop_
_entity_poly.entity_id
_entity_poly.type
_entity_poly.pdbx_seq_one_letter_code
_entity_poly.pdbx_strand_id
1 'polypeptide(L)'
;MSGRHQPPGVSAHRLAAIHKKALRLARARRERAGAPPHGLTHQRRGIALRFERLRHAGVGAALSLLAVLGPGLLAGLSDDDPAGITTYSRLGADHGYRLLWIIPLSTVLLIQFHLLAVRIGAATGKGFVAAVRHRYGRGWGYAALIGLLCANLGTLCAEYAGVAAAGSLIGLPAWLCAPLAGALVSAVVVLGSFHRVEHVLLVISATLALYLVDGVLARPDWGQVARHALLPTLPTDRAGWVAVAATLGTTLAPWGLAFIQSYAVDKKITVAQLRLERIDVIFGSLLTGIIGLAIAVACAATLHAHGLRIETAADAAQALRPLAGDLATLLFGVGLLGASLLAAAVVPLATAYSVAEGLGAPASLDLDSRHFQVFYAAFLALGLFAIVVVSIPGLLLMELIYASQVLNAVLLPLHVVALHVLGRDAHTMGTARSTSAVQWAERVSIAVIVACVAAMAL
;
A
#
# COMPACT_ATOMS: atom_id res chain seq x y z
N MET A 1 -51.38 -56.66 41.92
CA MET A 1 -52.00 -55.31 41.81
C MET A 1 -50.89 -54.29 41.46
N SER A 2 -50.79 -53.94 40.20
CA SER A 2 -49.73 -53.10 39.68
C SER A 2 -50.28 -51.66 39.51
N GLY A 3 -49.76 -50.74 40.26
CA GLY A 3 -50.09 -49.32 40.12
C GLY A 3 -49.03 -48.61 39.22
N ARG A 4 -49.38 -48.32 37.99
CA ARG A 4 -48.52 -47.45 37.08
C ARG A 4 -48.74 -45.99 37.46
N HIS A 5 -47.67 -45.34 37.95
CA HIS A 5 -47.63 -43.89 38.06
C HIS A 5 -47.41 -43.29 36.63
N GLN A 6 -48.40 -42.55 36.15
CA GLN A 6 -48.24 -41.68 34.98
C GLN A 6 -47.64 -40.37 35.48
N PRO A 7 -46.62 -39.80 34.74
CA PRO A 7 -46.10 -38.50 35.05
C PRO A 7 -47.18 -37.39 34.71
N PRO A 8 -47.19 -36.24 35.42
CA PRO A 8 -48.17 -35.20 35.21
C PRO A 8 -48.02 -34.59 33.80
N GLY A 9 -49.11 -34.67 33.03
CA GLY A 9 -49.19 -34.13 31.67
C GLY A 9 -48.94 -32.63 31.60
N VAL A 10 -47.94 -32.26 30.86
CA VAL A 10 -47.72 -30.85 30.47
C VAL A 10 -48.94 -30.43 29.64
N SER A 11 -49.75 -29.45 30.11
CA SER A 11 -50.95 -29.06 29.44
C SER A 11 -50.66 -28.57 28.01
N ALA A 12 -51.53 -28.96 27.06
CA ALA A 12 -51.39 -28.58 25.62
C ALA A 12 -51.21 -27.07 25.43
N HIS A 13 -51.74 -26.28 26.37
CA HIS A 13 -51.60 -24.81 26.41
C HIS A 13 -50.13 -24.37 26.66
N ARG A 14 -49.38 -25.10 27.53
CA ARG A 14 -47.95 -24.79 27.76
C ARG A 14 -47.07 -25.18 26.59
N LEU A 15 -47.34 -26.32 25.91
CA LEU A 15 -46.63 -26.72 24.72
C LEU A 15 -46.87 -25.75 23.55
N ALA A 16 -48.11 -25.28 23.36
CA ALA A 16 -48.43 -24.26 22.37
C ALA A 16 -47.74 -22.94 22.64
N ALA A 17 -47.62 -22.51 23.91
CA ALA A 17 -46.92 -21.29 24.31
C ALA A 17 -45.40 -21.40 24.05
N ILE A 18 -44.79 -22.53 24.37
CA ILE A 18 -43.37 -22.83 24.12
C ILE A 18 -43.10 -22.84 22.60
N HIS A 19 -43.96 -23.51 21.83
CA HIS A 19 -43.85 -23.57 20.37
C HIS A 19 -43.96 -22.17 19.72
N LYS A 20 -44.92 -21.33 20.20
CA LYS A 20 -45.13 -19.96 19.74
C LYS A 20 -43.91 -19.06 20.08
N LYS A 21 -43.28 -19.27 21.25
CA LYS A 21 -42.10 -18.56 21.69
C LYS A 21 -40.85 -19.01 20.87
N ALA A 22 -40.69 -20.31 20.57
CA ALA A 22 -39.64 -20.85 19.74
C ALA A 22 -39.72 -20.32 18.29
N LEU A 23 -40.95 -20.25 17.72
CA LEU A 23 -41.18 -19.69 16.39
C LEU A 23 -40.87 -18.19 16.33
N ARG A 24 -41.25 -17.41 17.39
CA ARG A 24 -40.87 -16.00 17.46
C ARG A 24 -39.37 -15.78 17.59
N LEU A 25 -38.66 -16.60 18.36
CA LEU A 25 -37.20 -16.56 18.48
C LEU A 25 -36.48 -16.99 17.19
N ALA A 26 -37.03 -18.02 16.48
CA ALA A 26 -36.52 -18.43 15.18
C ALA A 26 -36.73 -17.36 14.10
N ARG A 27 -37.89 -16.68 14.13
CA ARG A 27 -38.21 -15.56 13.22
C ARG A 27 -37.31 -14.35 13.51
N ALA A 28 -37.12 -13.99 14.77
CA ALA A 28 -36.19 -12.92 15.19
C ALA A 28 -34.74 -13.25 14.88
N ARG A 29 -34.31 -14.55 14.96
CA ARG A 29 -32.98 -14.99 14.51
C ARG A 29 -32.84 -14.95 12.99
N ARG A 30 -33.89 -15.31 12.22
CA ARG A 30 -33.88 -15.18 10.75
C ARG A 30 -33.88 -13.70 10.30
N GLU A 31 -34.62 -12.83 10.98
CA GLU A 31 -34.64 -11.41 10.73
C GLU A 31 -33.30 -10.76 11.06
N ARG A 32 -32.60 -11.22 12.14
CA ARG A 32 -31.23 -10.79 12.46
C ARG A 32 -30.16 -11.39 11.55
N ALA A 33 -30.37 -12.60 11.04
CA ALA A 33 -29.44 -13.27 10.11
C ALA A 33 -29.65 -12.83 8.66
N GLY A 34 -30.82 -12.27 8.32
CA GLY A 34 -31.15 -11.80 6.98
C GLY A 34 -31.07 -10.28 6.80
N ALA A 35 -30.93 -9.52 7.88
CA ALA A 35 -30.68 -8.07 7.75
C ALA A 35 -29.18 -7.86 7.48
N PRO A 36 -28.80 -7.32 6.31
CA PRO A 36 -27.42 -6.87 6.12
C PRO A 36 -27.09 -5.84 7.21
N PRO A 37 -25.86 -5.85 7.75
CA PRO A 37 -25.47 -4.90 8.80
C PRO A 37 -25.80 -3.48 8.35
N HIS A 38 -26.48 -2.71 9.20
CA HIS A 38 -27.06 -1.39 8.87
C HIS A 38 -26.08 -0.39 8.24
N GLY A 39 -24.77 -0.56 8.42
CA GLY A 39 -23.73 0.24 7.77
C GLY A 39 -23.59 0.02 6.28
N LEU A 40 -23.74 -1.22 5.78
CA LEU A 40 -23.51 -1.57 4.37
C LEU A 40 -24.63 -1.11 3.43
N THR A 41 -25.88 -1.06 3.91
CA THR A 41 -27.02 -0.55 3.13
C THR A 41 -26.98 0.96 2.96
N HIS A 42 -26.51 1.71 4.00
CA HIS A 42 -26.35 3.16 3.92
C HIS A 42 -25.18 3.55 3.00
N GLN A 43 -24.05 2.83 3.08
CA GLN A 43 -22.87 3.12 2.23
C GLN A 43 -23.14 2.75 0.76
N ARG A 44 -23.80 1.61 0.48
CA ARG A 44 -24.20 1.22 -0.88
C ARG A 44 -25.25 2.18 -1.47
N ARG A 45 -26.26 2.59 -0.70
CA ARG A 45 -27.20 3.64 -1.13
C ARG A 45 -26.49 4.98 -1.31
N GLY A 46 -25.54 5.32 -0.44
CA GLY A 46 -24.75 6.54 -0.56
C GLY A 46 -23.91 6.59 -1.84
N ILE A 47 -23.23 5.51 -2.17
CA ILE A 47 -22.40 5.41 -3.40
C ILE A 47 -23.30 5.38 -4.65
N ALA A 48 -24.34 4.57 -4.67
CA ALA A 48 -25.30 4.51 -5.79
C ALA A 48 -26.03 5.85 -6.02
N LEU A 49 -26.45 6.52 -4.95
CA LEU A 49 -27.09 7.85 -5.01
C LEU A 49 -26.08 8.95 -5.38
N ARG A 50 -24.81 8.84 -5.00
CA ARG A 50 -23.74 9.73 -5.49
C ARG A 50 -23.50 9.51 -6.98
N PHE A 51 -23.44 8.27 -7.44
CA PHE A 51 -23.30 7.93 -8.86
C PHE A 51 -24.44 8.50 -9.70
N GLU A 52 -25.70 8.33 -9.27
CA GLU A 52 -26.86 8.91 -9.94
C GLU A 52 -26.86 10.44 -9.93
N ARG A 53 -26.52 11.07 -8.81
CA ARG A 53 -26.43 12.53 -8.70
C ARG A 53 -25.28 13.11 -9.56
N LEU A 54 -24.11 12.45 -9.60
CA LEU A 54 -22.98 12.89 -10.43
C LEU A 54 -23.27 12.71 -11.94
N ARG A 55 -24.01 11.65 -12.31
CA ARG A 55 -24.43 11.41 -13.67
C ARG A 55 -25.47 12.45 -14.15
N HIS A 56 -26.33 12.94 -13.26
CA HIS A 56 -27.33 13.97 -13.57
C HIS A 56 -26.76 15.39 -13.49
N ALA A 57 -25.63 15.59 -12.79
CA ALA A 57 -25.00 16.90 -12.64
C ALA A 57 -24.02 17.25 -13.78
N GLY A 58 -23.86 16.41 -14.80
CA GLY A 58 -22.92 16.67 -15.91
C GLY A 58 -21.45 16.75 -15.48
N VAL A 59 -21.15 16.36 -14.25
CA VAL A 59 -19.79 16.33 -13.69
C VAL A 59 -19.05 15.19 -14.34
N GLY A 60 -17.97 15.51 -15.05
CA GLY A 60 -17.29 14.63 -15.98
C GLY A 60 -16.94 13.24 -15.43
N ALA A 61 -16.78 12.27 -16.33
CA ALA A 61 -16.47 10.87 -16.03
C ALA A 61 -15.30 10.69 -15.04
N ALA A 62 -14.34 11.63 -15.04
CA ALA A 62 -13.18 11.63 -14.14
C ALA A 62 -13.56 11.79 -12.65
N LEU A 63 -14.49 12.70 -12.31
CA LEU A 63 -14.95 12.89 -10.92
C LEU A 63 -15.84 11.73 -10.45
N SER A 64 -16.57 11.11 -11.37
CA SER A 64 -17.34 9.90 -11.07
C SER A 64 -16.42 8.71 -10.82
N LEU A 65 -15.30 8.62 -11.53
CA LEU A 65 -14.25 7.61 -11.31
C LEU A 65 -13.60 7.78 -9.92
N LEU A 66 -13.20 9.01 -9.56
CA LEU A 66 -12.62 9.32 -8.24
C LEU A 66 -13.55 8.97 -7.06
N ALA A 67 -14.86 9.05 -7.26
CA ALA A 67 -15.85 8.68 -6.22
C ALA A 67 -16.00 7.15 -6.02
N VAL A 68 -15.52 6.35 -6.96
CA VAL A 68 -15.58 4.87 -6.96
C VAL A 68 -14.23 4.26 -6.55
N LEU A 69 -13.15 5.02 -6.72
CA LEU A 69 -11.79 4.57 -6.41
C LEU A 69 -11.61 4.36 -4.90
N GLY A 70 -11.06 3.23 -4.56
CA GLY A 70 -10.96 2.71 -3.19
C GLY A 70 -9.52 2.34 -2.82
N PRO A 71 -9.33 1.12 -2.26
CA PRO A 71 -8.05 0.66 -1.72
C PRO A 71 -6.89 0.66 -2.70
N GLY A 72 -7.16 0.36 -3.97
CA GLY A 72 -6.13 0.27 -5.00
C GLY A 72 -5.55 1.62 -5.38
N LEU A 73 -6.41 2.65 -5.49
CA LEU A 73 -5.91 4.01 -5.72
C LEU A 73 -5.14 4.55 -4.54
N LEU A 74 -5.62 4.29 -3.30
CA LEU A 74 -4.93 4.73 -2.10
C LEU A 74 -3.56 4.06 -2.00
N ALA A 75 -3.48 2.74 -2.20
CA ALA A 75 -2.22 2.02 -2.21
C ALA A 75 -1.29 2.58 -3.31
N GLY A 76 -1.81 2.75 -4.53
CA GLY A 76 -1.02 3.27 -5.64
C GLY A 76 -0.47 4.68 -5.41
N LEU A 77 -1.29 5.63 -4.94
CA LEU A 77 -0.81 6.99 -4.64
C LEU A 77 0.11 7.04 -3.41
N SER A 78 0.02 6.05 -2.51
CA SER A 78 0.94 5.94 -1.37
C SER A 78 2.29 5.34 -1.76
N ASP A 79 2.39 4.68 -2.92
CA ASP A 79 3.64 4.18 -3.48
C ASP A 79 4.48 5.31 -4.14
N ASP A 80 3.87 6.46 -4.45
CA ASP A 80 4.58 7.68 -4.86
C ASP A 80 5.04 8.48 -3.62
N ASP A 81 5.58 7.79 -2.65
CA ASP A 81 6.13 8.26 -1.40
C ASP A 81 7.56 8.85 -1.59
N PRO A 82 8.21 9.39 -0.56
CA PRO A 82 9.59 9.86 -0.65
C PRO A 82 10.57 8.84 -1.19
N ALA A 83 10.32 7.56 -0.91
CA ALA A 83 11.17 6.47 -1.34
C ALA A 83 11.01 6.22 -2.85
N GLY A 84 9.78 6.24 -3.35
CA GLY A 84 9.46 6.21 -4.79
C GLY A 84 10.09 7.37 -5.53
N ILE A 85 9.82 8.60 -5.06
CA ILE A 85 10.37 9.82 -5.67
C ILE A 85 11.90 9.76 -5.75
N THR A 86 12.57 9.43 -4.64
CA THR A 86 14.04 9.37 -4.60
C THR A 86 14.58 8.28 -5.53
N THR A 87 13.96 7.11 -5.54
CA THR A 87 14.42 5.97 -6.34
C THR A 87 14.25 6.24 -7.83
N TYR A 88 13.10 6.73 -8.29
CA TYR A 88 12.86 7.05 -9.68
C TYR A 88 13.70 8.25 -10.14
N SER A 89 13.89 9.24 -9.28
CA SER A 89 14.75 10.40 -9.58
C SER A 89 16.20 9.96 -9.78
N ARG A 90 16.74 9.11 -8.89
CA ARG A 90 18.10 8.56 -9.01
C ARG A 90 18.23 7.65 -10.24
N LEU A 91 17.23 6.82 -10.51
CA LEU A 91 17.22 6.00 -11.73
C LEU A 91 17.43 6.86 -12.98
N GLY A 92 16.69 7.96 -13.08
CA GLY A 92 16.81 8.92 -14.19
C GLY A 92 18.12 9.69 -14.18
N ALA A 93 18.51 10.25 -13.03
CA ALA A 93 19.70 11.08 -12.90
C ALA A 93 21.00 10.30 -13.12
N ASP A 94 21.13 9.10 -12.55
CA ASP A 94 22.37 8.32 -12.59
C ASP A 94 22.51 7.49 -13.89
N HIS A 95 21.40 7.01 -14.45
CA HIS A 95 21.41 6.07 -15.57
C HIS A 95 20.77 6.60 -16.87
N GLY A 96 20.23 7.82 -16.84
CA GLY A 96 19.50 8.39 -17.98
C GLY A 96 18.31 7.50 -18.36
N TYR A 97 18.12 7.30 -19.67
CA TYR A 97 17.02 6.46 -20.16
C TYR A 97 17.30 4.94 -20.11
N ARG A 98 18.55 4.51 -19.93
CA ARG A 98 18.98 3.11 -20.13
C ARG A 98 18.18 2.08 -19.31
N LEU A 99 17.77 2.42 -18.10
CA LEU A 99 17.10 1.49 -17.19
C LEU A 99 15.60 1.74 -17.05
N LEU A 100 14.98 2.58 -17.91
CA LEU A 100 13.54 2.89 -17.81
C LEU A 100 12.64 1.65 -17.94
N TRP A 101 13.09 0.58 -18.60
CA TRP A 101 12.32 -0.66 -18.78
C TRP A 101 11.89 -1.30 -17.45
N ILE A 102 12.61 -1.04 -16.36
CA ILE A 102 12.27 -1.61 -15.05
C ILE A 102 10.94 -1.06 -14.50
N ILE A 103 10.58 0.19 -14.83
CA ILE A 103 9.37 0.84 -14.33
C ILE A 103 8.10 0.17 -14.91
N PRO A 104 7.90 0.05 -16.24
CA PRO A 104 6.75 -0.69 -16.75
C PRO A 104 6.76 -2.16 -16.35
N LEU A 105 7.93 -2.81 -16.24
CA LEU A 105 8.01 -4.18 -15.74
C LEU A 105 7.52 -4.26 -14.28
N SER A 106 8.05 -3.44 -13.38
CA SER A 106 7.65 -3.42 -11.98
C SER A 106 6.16 -3.07 -11.80
N THR A 107 5.61 -2.19 -12.64
CA THR A 107 4.18 -1.87 -12.66
C THR A 107 3.31 -3.08 -13.01
N VAL A 108 3.70 -3.88 -14.01
CA VAL A 108 2.99 -5.12 -14.36
C VAL A 108 3.05 -6.13 -13.20
N LEU A 109 4.21 -6.26 -12.57
CA LEU A 109 4.40 -7.12 -11.39
C LEU A 109 3.55 -6.63 -10.21
N LEU A 110 3.48 -5.31 -9.98
CA LEU A 110 2.66 -4.70 -8.93
C LEU A 110 1.18 -5.04 -9.13
N ILE A 111 0.65 -4.83 -10.34
CA ILE A 111 -0.73 -5.19 -10.68
C ILE A 111 -0.99 -6.67 -10.37
N GLN A 112 -0.09 -7.54 -10.77
CA GLN A 112 -0.25 -8.99 -10.58
C GLN A 112 -0.32 -9.36 -9.10
N PHE A 113 0.62 -8.89 -8.28
CA PHE A 113 0.70 -9.26 -6.87
C PHE A 113 -0.32 -8.52 -6.01
N HIS A 114 -0.70 -7.28 -6.34
CA HIS A 114 -1.82 -6.58 -5.69
C HIS A 114 -3.15 -7.31 -5.95
N LEU A 115 -3.43 -7.71 -7.18
CA LEU A 115 -4.62 -8.51 -7.51
C LEU A 115 -4.65 -9.86 -6.78
N LEU A 116 -3.49 -10.49 -6.62
CA LEU A 116 -3.36 -11.73 -5.86
C LEU A 116 -3.63 -11.50 -4.37
N ALA A 117 -3.04 -10.45 -3.77
CA ALA A 117 -3.22 -10.09 -2.37
C ALA A 117 -4.69 -9.77 -2.04
N VAL A 118 -5.36 -8.92 -2.83
CA VAL A 118 -6.79 -8.62 -2.68
C VAL A 118 -7.64 -9.89 -2.78
N ARG A 119 -7.32 -10.77 -3.74
CA ARG A 119 -8.03 -12.04 -3.93
C ARG A 119 -7.89 -12.96 -2.72
N ILE A 120 -6.68 -13.06 -2.14
CA ILE A 120 -6.43 -13.84 -0.93
C ILE A 120 -7.20 -13.24 0.25
N GLY A 121 -7.16 -11.93 0.45
CA GLY A 121 -7.92 -11.22 1.48
C GLY A 121 -9.42 -11.49 1.37
N ALA A 122 -9.99 -11.32 0.18
CA ALA A 122 -11.42 -11.54 -0.10
C ALA A 122 -11.87 -12.99 0.07
N ALA A 123 -11.01 -13.97 -0.27
CA ALA A 123 -11.32 -15.39 -0.16
C ALA A 123 -11.19 -15.93 1.26
N THR A 124 -10.20 -15.43 2.02
CA THR A 124 -9.85 -15.98 3.33
C THR A 124 -10.43 -15.18 4.50
N GLY A 125 -10.77 -13.92 4.29
CA GLY A 125 -11.11 -12.98 5.35
C GLY A 125 -9.94 -12.72 6.30
N LYS A 126 -8.68 -12.90 5.84
CA LYS A 126 -7.46 -12.77 6.64
C LYS A 126 -6.43 -11.91 5.93
N GLY A 127 -5.75 -11.05 6.68
CA GLY A 127 -4.58 -10.35 6.18
C GLY A 127 -3.40 -11.29 5.95
N PHE A 128 -2.30 -10.76 5.44
CA PHE A 128 -1.17 -11.54 4.96
C PHE A 128 -0.57 -12.46 6.04
N VAL A 129 -0.19 -11.90 7.17
CA VAL A 129 0.46 -12.65 8.27
C VAL A 129 -0.51 -13.67 8.88
N ALA A 130 -1.79 -13.29 9.05
CA ALA A 130 -2.83 -14.18 9.55
C ALA A 130 -3.09 -15.37 8.61
N ALA A 131 -3.08 -15.14 7.30
CA ALA A 131 -3.27 -16.19 6.29
C ALA A 131 -2.12 -17.19 6.30
N VAL A 132 -0.86 -16.71 6.32
CA VAL A 132 0.34 -17.56 6.42
C VAL A 132 0.32 -18.38 7.72
N ARG A 133 0.07 -17.73 8.86
CA ARG A 133 0.01 -18.38 10.18
C ARG A 133 -1.07 -19.45 10.24
N HIS A 134 -2.25 -19.14 9.72
CA HIS A 134 -3.38 -20.08 9.73
C HIS A 134 -3.11 -21.34 8.90
N ARG A 135 -2.46 -21.18 7.73
CA ARG A 135 -2.24 -22.28 6.79
C ARG A 135 -0.98 -23.08 7.08
N TYR A 136 0.12 -22.43 7.47
CA TYR A 136 1.44 -23.03 7.61
C TYR A 136 1.96 -23.08 9.05
N GLY A 137 1.17 -22.58 10.01
CA GLY A 137 1.49 -22.61 11.43
C GLY A 137 2.22 -21.37 11.94
N ARG A 138 2.40 -21.33 13.27
CA ARG A 138 2.94 -20.15 13.98
C ARG A 138 4.35 -19.76 13.54
N GLY A 139 5.23 -20.73 13.29
CA GLY A 139 6.62 -20.48 12.88
C GLY A 139 6.70 -19.69 11.57
N TRP A 140 5.98 -20.12 10.55
CA TRP A 140 5.91 -19.41 9.27
C TRP A 140 5.21 -18.05 9.38
N GLY A 141 4.19 -17.96 10.25
CA GLY A 141 3.56 -16.67 10.56
C GLY A 141 4.53 -15.66 11.17
N TYR A 142 5.38 -16.09 12.10
CA TYR A 142 6.43 -15.22 12.67
C TYR A 142 7.53 -14.90 11.66
N ALA A 143 7.94 -15.84 10.82
CA ALA A 143 8.91 -15.56 9.76
C ALA A 143 8.40 -14.48 8.78
N ALA A 144 7.14 -14.60 8.34
CA ALA A 144 6.49 -13.59 7.51
C ALA A 144 6.38 -12.23 8.22
N LEU A 145 6.02 -12.22 9.51
CA LEU A 145 5.93 -11.00 10.31
C LEU A 145 7.28 -10.32 10.46
N ILE A 146 8.34 -11.07 10.80
CA ILE A 146 9.69 -10.50 10.97
C ILE A 146 10.20 -9.94 9.66
N GLY A 147 10.05 -10.66 8.54
CA GLY A 147 10.44 -10.15 7.22
C GLY A 147 9.72 -8.86 6.87
N LEU A 148 8.41 -8.80 7.14
CA LEU A 148 7.61 -7.59 6.91
C LEU A 148 8.02 -6.45 7.85
N LEU A 149 8.27 -6.72 9.14
CA LEU A 149 8.74 -5.73 10.10
C LEU A 149 10.07 -5.11 9.69
N CYS A 150 11.04 -5.94 9.26
CA CYS A 150 12.33 -5.45 8.79
C CYS A 150 12.20 -4.52 7.57
N ALA A 151 11.38 -4.91 6.59
CA ALA A 151 11.10 -4.08 5.42
C ALA A 151 10.42 -2.76 5.82
N ASN A 152 9.37 -2.85 6.62
CA ASN A 152 8.55 -1.70 6.99
C ASN A 152 9.26 -0.72 7.92
N LEU A 153 10.17 -1.18 8.78
CA LEU A 153 11.02 -0.29 9.58
C LEU A 153 11.94 0.54 8.69
N GLY A 154 12.56 -0.07 7.69
CA GLY A 154 13.36 0.65 6.70
C GLY A 154 12.54 1.69 5.93
N THR A 155 11.37 1.29 5.42
CA THR A 155 10.45 2.19 4.72
C THR A 155 10.00 3.33 5.63
N LEU A 156 9.61 3.04 6.87
CA LEU A 156 9.16 4.07 7.80
C LEU A 156 10.26 5.09 8.14
N CYS A 157 11.51 4.64 8.24
CA CYS A 157 12.65 5.57 8.34
C CYS A 157 12.77 6.44 7.09
N ALA A 158 12.50 5.89 5.89
CA ALA A 158 12.49 6.67 4.65
C ALA A 158 11.39 7.75 4.65
N GLU A 159 10.19 7.44 5.17
CA GLU A 159 9.09 8.41 5.25
C GLU A 159 9.46 9.60 6.15
N TYR A 160 9.98 9.34 7.34
CA TYR A 160 10.43 10.41 8.24
C TYR A 160 11.67 11.13 7.71
N ALA A 161 12.54 10.44 6.96
CA ALA A 161 13.66 11.09 6.27
C ALA A 161 13.16 12.02 5.15
N GLY A 162 12.09 11.65 4.44
CA GLY A 162 11.42 12.51 3.47
C GLY A 162 10.85 13.79 4.10
N VAL A 163 10.21 13.68 5.29
CA VAL A 163 9.78 14.87 6.06
C VAL A 163 10.97 15.75 6.40
N ALA A 164 12.06 15.15 6.89
CA ALA A 164 13.26 15.89 7.27
C ALA A 164 13.96 16.53 6.04
N ALA A 165 13.98 15.82 4.91
CA ALA A 165 14.50 16.33 3.64
C ALA A 165 13.68 17.50 3.12
N ALA A 166 12.35 17.44 3.18
CA ALA A 166 11.47 18.57 2.87
C ALA A 166 11.71 19.77 3.81
N GLY A 167 11.88 19.51 5.11
CA GLY A 167 12.21 20.54 6.10
C GLY A 167 13.56 21.21 5.85
N SER A 168 14.55 20.45 5.36
CA SER A 168 15.89 20.97 5.05
C SER A 168 15.87 22.04 3.92
N LEU A 169 14.88 21.97 3.01
CA LEU A 169 14.72 22.97 1.95
C LEU A 169 14.39 24.37 2.47
N ILE A 170 13.86 24.45 3.70
CA ILE A 170 13.57 25.71 4.41
C ILE A 170 14.46 25.92 5.63
N GLY A 171 15.56 25.17 5.73
CA GLY A 171 16.57 25.28 6.79
C GLY A 171 16.20 24.66 8.13
N LEU A 172 15.16 23.82 8.21
CA LEU A 172 14.77 23.15 9.43
C LEU A 172 15.58 21.85 9.61
N PRO A 173 16.11 21.57 10.84
CA PRO A 173 16.90 20.37 11.10
C PRO A 173 16.00 19.14 11.27
N ALA A 174 16.53 17.96 10.90
CA ALA A 174 15.83 16.69 10.97
C ALA A 174 15.32 16.35 12.39
N TRP A 175 16.12 16.64 13.42
CA TRP A 175 15.76 16.41 14.82
C TRP A 175 14.53 17.19 15.30
N LEU A 176 14.13 18.25 14.57
CA LEU A 176 12.90 19.01 14.82
C LEU A 176 11.75 18.50 13.95
N CYS A 177 12.01 18.28 12.65
CA CYS A 177 10.99 17.90 11.68
C CYS A 177 10.40 16.51 11.97
N ALA A 178 11.26 15.51 12.25
CA ALA A 178 10.80 14.14 12.45
C ALA A 178 9.90 13.98 13.70
N PRO A 179 10.25 14.51 14.91
CA PRO A 179 9.35 14.45 16.06
C PRO A 179 8.03 15.22 15.87
N LEU A 180 8.06 16.40 15.22
CA LEU A 180 6.85 17.17 14.95
C LEU A 180 5.90 16.40 14.02
N ALA A 181 6.43 15.81 12.95
CA ALA A 181 5.66 14.95 12.05
C ALA A 181 5.09 13.74 12.78
N GLY A 182 5.90 13.09 13.62
CA GLY A 182 5.47 11.94 14.41
C GLY A 182 4.36 12.28 15.40
N ALA A 183 4.45 13.41 16.07
CA ALA A 183 3.40 13.90 16.96
C ALA A 183 2.11 14.19 16.18
N LEU A 184 2.21 14.86 15.02
CA LEU A 184 1.07 15.15 14.15
C LEU A 184 0.39 13.87 13.65
N VAL A 185 1.17 12.95 13.06
CA VAL A 185 0.65 11.68 12.53
C VAL A 185 0.02 10.84 13.63
N SER A 186 0.68 10.73 14.79
CA SER A 186 0.17 9.99 15.93
C SER A 186 -1.14 10.59 16.45
N ALA A 187 -1.23 11.91 16.58
CA ALA A 187 -2.44 12.59 17.00
C ALA A 187 -3.59 12.36 16.02
N VAL A 188 -3.33 12.45 14.72
CA VAL A 188 -4.34 12.23 13.67
C VAL A 188 -4.87 10.80 13.69
N VAL A 189 -4.01 9.80 13.83
CA VAL A 189 -4.39 8.39 13.82
C VAL A 189 -5.09 8.01 15.12
N VAL A 190 -4.53 8.39 16.28
CA VAL A 190 -5.09 8.02 17.61
C VAL A 190 -6.40 8.73 17.89
N LEU A 191 -6.57 9.98 17.46
CA LEU A 191 -7.81 10.74 17.63
C LEU A 191 -8.90 10.36 16.63
N GLY A 192 -8.66 9.37 15.76
CA GLY A 192 -9.65 8.86 14.81
C GLY A 192 -9.99 9.84 13.67
N SER A 193 -9.17 10.87 13.44
CA SER A 193 -9.37 11.86 12.38
C SER A 193 -8.66 11.50 11.05
N PHE A 194 -8.01 10.34 10.97
CA PHE A 194 -7.18 9.92 9.85
C PHE A 194 -7.87 10.09 8.48
N HIS A 195 -9.10 9.64 8.32
CA HIS A 195 -9.82 9.77 7.05
C HIS A 195 -10.02 11.20 6.53
N ARG A 196 -10.10 12.20 7.42
CA ARG A 196 -10.21 13.60 6.99
C ARG A 196 -8.87 14.15 6.53
N VAL A 197 -7.82 13.83 7.29
CA VAL A 197 -6.46 14.29 7.00
C VAL A 197 -5.89 13.56 5.79
N GLU A 198 -6.17 12.28 5.62
CA GLU A 198 -5.85 11.49 4.44
C GLU A 198 -6.21 12.21 3.12
N HIS A 199 -7.44 12.73 3.01
CA HIS A 199 -7.86 13.45 1.82
C HIS A 199 -7.06 14.73 1.58
N VAL A 200 -6.71 15.47 2.65
CA VAL A 200 -5.87 16.66 2.54
C VAL A 200 -4.45 16.31 2.10
N LEU A 201 -3.87 15.26 2.69
CA LEU A 201 -2.54 14.78 2.32
C LEU A 201 -2.50 14.24 0.90
N LEU A 202 -3.54 13.51 0.46
CA LEU A 202 -3.67 13.07 -0.94
C LEU A 202 -3.72 14.25 -1.91
N VAL A 203 -4.45 15.32 -1.58
CA VAL A 203 -4.50 16.53 -2.41
C VAL A 203 -3.13 17.20 -2.47
N ILE A 204 -2.42 17.28 -1.35
CA ILE A 204 -1.06 17.84 -1.31
C ILE A 204 -0.10 16.95 -2.10
N SER A 205 -0.16 15.64 -1.91
CA SER A 205 0.69 14.68 -2.65
C SER A 205 0.40 14.69 -4.15
N ALA A 206 -0.82 15.06 -4.57
CA ALA A 206 -1.17 15.22 -5.98
C ALA A 206 -0.32 16.28 -6.70
N THR A 207 0.39 17.17 -5.97
CA THR A 207 1.39 18.07 -6.56
C THR A 207 2.51 17.31 -7.26
N LEU A 208 2.80 16.08 -6.85
CA LEU A 208 3.77 15.21 -7.52
C LEU A 208 3.33 14.79 -8.92
N ALA A 209 2.02 14.82 -9.20
CA ALA A 209 1.52 14.61 -10.57
C ALA A 209 2.00 15.71 -11.54
N LEU A 210 2.52 16.85 -11.02
CA LEU A 210 3.16 17.87 -11.84
C LEU A 210 4.40 17.33 -12.56
N TYR A 211 5.03 16.26 -12.06
CA TYR A 211 6.07 15.57 -12.82
C TYR A 211 5.60 15.03 -14.17
N LEU A 212 4.30 14.76 -14.34
CA LEU A 212 3.75 14.39 -15.66
C LEU A 212 3.90 15.54 -16.66
N VAL A 213 3.67 16.76 -16.19
CA VAL A 213 3.81 17.97 -17.01
C VAL A 213 5.29 18.29 -17.21
N ASP A 214 6.08 18.19 -16.14
CA ASP A 214 7.51 18.46 -16.18
C ASP A 214 8.26 17.48 -17.10
N GLY A 215 7.90 16.20 -17.07
CA GLY A 215 8.44 15.17 -17.96
C GLY A 215 8.25 15.51 -19.44
N VAL A 216 7.17 16.25 -19.79
CA VAL A 216 6.96 16.74 -21.16
C VAL A 216 7.75 18.03 -21.42
N LEU A 217 7.74 18.97 -20.47
CA LEU A 217 8.40 20.27 -20.59
C LEU A 217 9.95 20.16 -20.59
N ALA A 218 10.49 19.12 -19.98
CA ALA A 218 11.91 18.80 -20.01
C ALA A 218 12.42 18.44 -21.42
N ARG A 219 11.53 18.32 -22.41
CA ARG A 219 11.83 18.00 -23.83
C ARG A 219 12.69 16.75 -23.98
N PRO A 220 12.29 15.60 -23.40
CA PRO A 220 13.06 14.38 -23.52
C PRO A 220 13.09 13.87 -24.97
N ASP A 221 14.06 13.06 -25.29
CA ASP A 221 14.06 12.28 -26.53
C ASP A 221 13.05 11.14 -26.42
N TRP A 222 11.81 11.38 -26.85
CA TRP A 222 10.73 10.39 -26.79
C TRP A 222 11.03 9.10 -27.54
N GLY A 223 11.90 9.13 -28.57
CA GLY A 223 12.34 7.95 -29.28
C GLY A 223 13.19 7.05 -28.37
N GLN A 224 14.14 7.64 -27.64
CA GLN A 224 14.95 6.93 -26.65
C GLN A 224 14.11 6.50 -25.45
N VAL A 225 13.21 7.36 -24.93
CA VAL A 225 12.30 6.99 -23.84
C VAL A 225 11.50 5.74 -24.22
N ALA A 226 10.82 5.75 -25.36
CA ALA A 226 10.00 4.61 -25.81
C ALA A 226 10.86 3.36 -26.01
N ARG A 227 12.03 3.50 -26.66
CA ARG A 227 12.95 2.39 -26.90
C ARG A 227 13.39 1.74 -25.58
N HIS A 228 13.87 2.54 -24.63
CA HIS A 228 14.42 2.04 -23.38
C HIS A 228 13.36 1.65 -22.33
N ALA A 229 12.13 2.15 -22.45
CA ALA A 229 11.01 1.68 -21.63
C ALA A 229 10.50 0.30 -22.10
N LEU A 230 10.56 0.00 -23.40
CA LEU A 230 10.02 -1.24 -23.97
C LEU A 230 11.08 -2.32 -24.20
N LEU A 231 12.33 -1.94 -24.43
CA LEU A 231 13.43 -2.89 -24.71
C LEU A 231 14.40 -2.92 -23.54
N PRO A 232 14.45 -4.02 -22.77
CA PRO A 232 15.33 -4.14 -21.62
C PRO A 232 16.80 -4.03 -22.01
N THR A 233 17.53 -3.12 -21.37
CA THR A 233 18.99 -3.03 -21.46
C THR A 233 19.56 -3.45 -20.12
N LEU A 234 20.22 -4.61 -20.08
CA LEU A 234 20.77 -5.14 -18.83
C LEU A 234 21.92 -4.26 -18.33
N PRO A 235 21.98 -3.99 -17.00
CA PRO A 235 23.14 -3.33 -16.41
C PRO A 235 24.41 -4.13 -16.57
N THR A 236 25.52 -3.45 -16.77
CA THR A 236 26.86 -4.07 -16.89
C THR A 236 27.67 -3.94 -15.61
N ASP A 237 27.15 -3.17 -14.64
CA ASP A 237 27.81 -2.85 -13.38
C ASP A 237 26.87 -3.07 -12.19
N ARG A 238 27.46 -3.19 -11.01
CA ARG A 238 26.73 -3.38 -9.76
C ARG A 238 25.77 -2.23 -9.45
N ALA A 239 26.17 -0.99 -9.73
CA ALA A 239 25.33 0.19 -9.44
C ALA A 239 24.01 0.14 -10.21
N GLY A 240 24.05 -0.26 -11.47
CA GLY A 240 22.84 -0.45 -12.29
C GLY A 240 21.94 -1.56 -11.78
N TRP A 241 22.50 -2.68 -11.30
CA TRP A 241 21.69 -3.76 -10.71
C TRP A 241 21.08 -3.35 -9.38
N VAL A 242 21.78 -2.55 -8.56
CA VAL A 242 21.24 -1.96 -7.34
C VAL A 242 20.08 -1.02 -7.67
N ALA A 243 20.20 -0.20 -8.73
CA ALA A 243 19.11 0.69 -9.17
C ALA A 243 17.88 -0.09 -9.67
N VAL A 244 18.08 -1.17 -10.42
CA VAL A 244 17.01 -2.08 -10.86
C VAL A 244 16.32 -2.70 -9.65
N ALA A 245 17.07 -3.21 -8.69
CA ALA A 245 16.51 -3.82 -7.49
C ALA A 245 15.81 -2.79 -6.60
N ALA A 246 16.40 -1.61 -6.37
CA ALA A 246 15.77 -0.54 -5.61
C ALA A 246 14.42 -0.13 -6.24
N THR A 247 14.35 -0.05 -7.58
CA THR A 247 13.11 0.24 -8.30
C THR A 247 12.06 -0.85 -8.09
N LEU A 248 12.45 -2.14 -8.10
CA LEU A 248 11.54 -3.23 -7.73
C LEU A 248 11.08 -3.12 -6.28
N GLY A 249 11.99 -2.81 -5.36
CA GLY A 249 11.71 -2.69 -3.93
C GLY A 249 10.80 -1.53 -3.57
N THR A 250 10.89 -0.41 -4.28
CA THR A 250 9.99 0.73 -4.09
C THR A 250 8.61 0.48 -4.70
N THR A 251 8.55 -0.06 -5.92
CA THR A 251 7.27 -0.30 -6.61
C THR A 251 6.48 -1.45 -5.99
N LEU A 252 7.15 -2.54 -5.58
CA LEU A 252 6.51 -3.72 -4.98
C LEU A 252 6.79 -3.80 -3.47
N ALA A 253 6.78 -2.67 -2.77
CA ALA A 253 7.12 -2.63 -1.37
C ALA A 253 6.32 -3.67 -0.54
N PRO A 254 6.96 -4.47 0.32
CA PRO A 254 6.30 -5.50 1.11
C PRO A 254 5.12 -4.98 1.94
N TRP A 255 5.21 -3.73 2.44
CA TRP A 255 4.12 -3.10 3.20
C TRP A 255 2.85 -2.92 2.34
N GLY A 256 2.99 -2.50 1.08
CA GLY A 256 1.87 -2.28 0.16
C GLY A 256 1.13 -3.58 -0.15
N LEU A 257 1.87 -4.68 -0.39
CA LEU A 257 1.31 -6.01 -0.61
C LEU A 257 0.53 -6.52 0.60
N ALA A 258 1.05 -6.33 1.82
CA ALA A 258 0.37 -6.71 3.05
C ALA A 258 -0.82 -5.78 3.34
N PHE A 259 -0.64 -4.47 3.14
CA PHE A 259 -1.67 -3.46 3.37
C PHE A 259 -2.91 -3.70 2.52
N ILE A 260 -2.76 -3.86 1.20
CA ILE A 260 -3.90 -4.04 0.30
C ILE A 260 -4.69 -5.32 0.62
N GLN A 261 -4.03 -6.37 1.12
CA GLN A 261 -4.70 -7.59 1.58
C GLN A 261 -5.49 -7.34 2.86
N SER A 262 -4.88 -6.75 3.89
CA SER A 262 -5.53 -6.47 5.18
C SER A 262 -6.64 -5.43 5.04
N TYR A 263 -6.44 -4.44 4.18
CA TYR A 263 -7.45 -3.43 3.87
C TYR A 263 -8.67 -4.02 3.16
N ALA A 264 -8.46 -4.97 2.22
CA ALA A 264 -9.55 -5.70 1.58
C ALA A 264 -10.41 -6.48 2.61
N VAL A 265 -9.77 -7.03 3.64
CA VAL A 265 -10.44 -7.71 4.75
C VAL A 265 -11.23 -6.74 5.61
N ASP A 266 -10.63 -5.61 6.00
CA ASP A 266 -11.28 -4.58 6.84
C ASP A 266 -12.51 -3.97 6.14
N LYS A 267 -12.40 -3.71 4.83
CA LYS A 267 -13.51 -3.27 3.97
C LYS A 267 -14.52 -4.38 3.67
N LYS A 268 -14.29 -5.62 4.14
CA LYS A 268 -15.17 -6.78 3.93
C LYS A 268 -15.45 -7.05 2.45
N ILE A 269 -14.41 -6.90 1.61
CA ILE A 269 -14.49 -7.19 0.19
C ILE A 269 -14.74 -8.69 0.01
N THR A 270 -15.73 -9.03 -0.80
CA THR A 270 -16.11 -10.42 -1.09
C THR A 270 -15.61 -10.83 -2.48
N VAL A 271 -15.50 -12.13 -2.71
CA VAL A 271 -15.13 -12.71 -4.03
C VAL A 271 -16.02 -12.16 -5.17
N ALA A 272 -17.31 -11.91 -4.89
CA ALA A 272 -18.23 -11.33 -5.87
C ALA A 272 -17.88 -9.89 -6.28
N GLN A 273 -17.16 -9.16 -5.45
CA GLN A 273 -16.77 -7.75 -5.66
C GLN A 273 -15.41 -7.61 -6.34
N LEU A 274 -14.63 -8.71 -6.46
CA LEU A 274 -13.28 -8.70 -7.05
C LEU A 274 -13.22 -8.09 -8.46
N ARG A 275 -14.34 -8.12 -9.21
CA ARG A 275 -14.38 -7.50 -10.55
C ARG A 275 -14.24 -5.97 -10.49
N LEU A 276 -14.82 -5.32 -9.49
CA LEU A 276 -14.72 -3.87 -9.27
C LEU A 276 -13.36 -3.51 -8.69
N GLU A 277 -12.91 -4.26 -7.69
CA GLU A 277 -11.59 -4.08 -7.06
C GLU A 277 -10.44 -4.24 -8.07
N ARG A 278 -10.62 -5.12 -9.07
CA ARG A 278 -9.63 -5.28 -10.15
C ARG A 278 -9.39 -3.98 -10.92
N ILE A 279 -10.45 -3.23 -11.20
CA ILE A 279 -10.34 -1.95 -11.94
C ILE A 279 -9.58 -0.93 -11.08
N ASP A 280 -9.93 -0.84 -9.80
CA ASP A 280 -9.31 0.06 -8.84
C ASP A 280 -7.80 -0.24 -8.68
N VAL A 281 -7.43 -1.50 -8.47
CA VAL A 281 -6.04 -1.95 -8.36
C VAL A 281 -5.24 -1.66 -9.62
N ILE A 282 -5.78 -2.00 -10.80
CA ILE A 282 -5.09 -1.76 -12.08
C ILE A 282 -4.89 -0.26 -12.28
N PHE A 283 -5.92 0.55 -12.04
CA PHE A 283 -5.83 2.00 -12.23
C PHE A 283 -4.82 2.64 -11.27
N GLY A 284 -4.87 2.30 -9.97
CA GLY A 284 -3.91 2.79 -8.98
C GLY A 284 -2.47 2.42 -9.35
N SER A 285 -2.21 1.15 -9.64
CA SER A 285 -0.87 0.69 -10.01
C SER A 285 -0.35 1.31 -11.32
N LEU A 286 -1.22 1.50 -12.32
CA LEU A 286 -0.83 2.19 -13.56
C LEU A 286 -0.50 3.66 -13.31
N LEU A 287 -1.26 4.33 -12.47
CA LEU A 287 -1.01 5.74 -12.12
C LEU A 287 0.35 5.90 -11.46
N THR A 288 0.68 5.07 -10.47
CA THR A 288 2.00 5.00 -9.84
C THR A 288 3.11 4.79 -10.88
N GLY A 289 2.97 3.79 -11.74
CA GLY A 289 3.98 3.51 -12.77
C GLY A 289 4.16 4.67 -13.76
N ILE A 290 3.10 5.37 -14.12
CA ILE A 290 3.15 6.54 -15.02
C ILE A 290 3.84 7.72 -14.33
N ILE A 291 3.52 8.00 -13.06
CA ILE A 291 4.18 9.05 -12.27
C ILE A 291 5.66 8.72 -12.10
N GLY A 292 6.00 7.50 -11.67
CA GLY A 292 7.38 7.05 -11.52
C GLY A 292 8.19 7.16 -12.83
N LEU A 293 7.58 6.79 -13.97
CA LEU A 293 8.21 6.96 -15.28
C LEU A 293 8.43 8.43 -15.62
N ALA A 294 7.46 9.30 -15.35
CA ALA A 294 7.58 10.73 -15.59
C ALA A 294 8.69 11.36 -14.75
N ILE A 295 8.81 10.99 -13.46
CA ILE A 295 9.89 11.42 -12.57
C ILE A 295 11.24 11.00 -13.15
N ALA A 296 11.40 9.73 -13.53
CA ALA A 296 12.66 9.22 -14.09
C ALA A 296 13.02 9.90 -15.40
N VAL A 297 12.04 10.13 -16.29
CA VAL A 297 12.23 10.81 -17.58
C VAL A 297 12.62 12.28 -17.37
N ALA A 298 11.95 12.99 -16.45
CA ALA A 298 12.28 14.39 -16.12
C ALA A 298 13.72 14.50 -15.60
N CYS A 299 14.11 13.64 -14.65
CA CYS A 299 15.48 13.62 -14.11
C CYS A 299 16.53 13.22 -15.16
N ALA A 300 16.18 12.28 -16.05
CA ALA A 300 17.07 11.89 -17.16
C ALA A 300 17.30 13.04 -18.14
N ALA A 301 16.24 13.77 -18.50
CA ALA A 301 16.32 14.89 -19.45
C ALA A 301 16.98 16.14 -18.87
N THR A 302 16.92 16.32 -17.55
CA THR A 302 17.45 17.52 -16.86
C THR A 302 18.77 17.22 -16.14
N LEU A 303 18.75 16.43 -15.08
CA LEU A 303 19.91 16.18 -14.22
C LEU A 303 20.99 15.38 -14.92
N HIS A 304 20.62 14.23 -15.52
CA HIS A 304 21.59 13.37 -16.24
C HIS A 304 22.25 14.08 -17.41
N ALA A 305 21.47 14.83 -18.19
CA ALA A 305 21.98 15.58 -19.33
C ALA A 305 23.03 16.65 -18.95
N HIS A 306 23.01 17.11 -17.69
CA HIS A 306 23.97 18.08 -17.15
C HIS A 306 25.02 17.44 -16.22
N GLY A 307 25.04 16.11 -16.08
CA GLY A 307 25.99 15.40 -15.21
C GLY A 307 25.77 15.62 -13.71
N LEU A 308 24.58 16.04 -13.31
CA LEU A 308 24.21 16.30 -11.92
C LEU A 308 23.74 15.00 -11.25
N ARG A 309 24.19 14.79 -10.01
CA ARG A 309 23.74 13.69 -9.14
C ARG A 309 22.82 14.17 -8.06
N ILE A 310 21.99 13.30 -7.53
CA ILE A 310 21.06 13.61 -6.44
C ILE A 310 21.71 13.18 -5.12
N GLU A 311 22.17 14.14 -4.34
CA GLU A 311 22.69 13.95 -2.98
C GLU A 311 21.72 14.53 -1.93
N THR A 312 20.97 15.56 -2.31
CA THR A 312 20.03 16.27 -1.44
C THR A 312 18.64 16.40 -2.06
N ALA A 313 17.65 16.74 -1.24
CA ALA A 313 16.31 17.06 -1.72
C ALA A 313 16.30 18.29 -2.65
N ALA A 314 17.25 19.22 -2.46
CA ALA A 314 17.40 20.40 -3.32
C ALA A 314 17.86 20.01 -4.73
N ASP A 315 18.73 18.99 -4.85
CA ASP A 315 19.18 18.50 -6.16
C ASP A 315 18.00 17.84 -6.90
N ALA A 316 17.20 17.01 -6.21
CA ALA A 316 16.01 16.40 -6.79
C ALA A 316 14.98 17.46 -7.24
N ALA A 317 14.82 18.55 -6.46
CA ALA A 317 13.93 19.65 -6.83
C ALA A 317 14.33 20.39 -8.13
N GLN A 318 15.63 20.34 -8.51
CA GLN A 318 16.08 20.97 -9.76
C GLN A 318 15.46 20.32 -11.00
N ALA A 319 15.04 19.05 -10.91
CA ALA A 319 14.34 18.40 -12.01
C ALA A 319 13.02 19.10 -12.39
N LEU A 320 12.37 19.79 -11.44
CA LEU A 320 11.13 20.55 -11.68
C LEU A 320 11.37 21.99 -12.22
N ARG A 321 12.62 22.41 -12.43
CA ARG A 321 12.92 23.76 -12.94
C ARG A 321 12.31 24.06 -14.30
N PRO A 322 12.27 23.14 -15.27
CA PRO A 322 11.63 23.41 -16.56
C PRO A 322 10.16 23.82 -16.46
N LEU A 323 9.43 23.25 -15.46
CA LEU A 323 8.04 23.59 -15.19
C LEU A 323 7.87 24.82 -14.33
N ALA A 324 8.60 24.88 -13.21
CA ALA A 324 8.30 25.78 -12.09
C ALA A 324 9.33 26.89 -11.89
N GLY A 325 10.45 26.87 -12.61
CA GLY A 325 11.52 27.87 -12.46
C GLY A 325 11.99 27.94 -11.00
N ASP A 326 11.94 29.13 -10.42
CA ASP A 326 12.36 29.39 -9.02
C ASP A 326 11.40 28.77 -7.98
N LEU A 327 10.16 28.41 -8.36
CA LEU A 327 9.20 27.74 -7.48
C LEU A 327 9.42 26.23 -7.40
N ALA A 328 10.35 25.65 -8.17
CA ALA A 328 10.61 24.21 -8.20
C ALA A 328 10.89 23.63 -6.81
N THR A 329 11.73 24.30 -6.02
CA THR A 329 12.08 23.88 -4.66
C THR A 329 10.86 23.88 -3.73
N LEU A 330 10.00 24.89 -3.83
CA LEU A 330 8.78 24.99 -3.01
C LEU A 330 7.79 23.88 -3.38
N LEU A 331 7.51 23.70 -4.67
CA LEU A 331 6.57 22.68 -5.14
C LEU A 331 7.04 21.28 -4.81
N PHE A 332 8.34 20.99 -5.02
CA PHE A 332 8.95 19.74 -4.63
C PHE A 332 8.83 19.49 -3.12
N GLY A 333 9.19 20.50 -2.30
CA GLY A 333 9.14 20.40 -0.85
C GLY A 333 7.73 20.16 -0.32
N VAL A 334 6.72 20.84 -0.84
CA VAL A 334 5.31 20.65 -0.45
C VAL A 334 4.83 19.27 -0.87
N GLY A 335 5.12 18.82 -2.09
CA GLY A 335 4.78 17.50 -2.57
C GLY A 335 5.44 16.40 -1.75
N LEU A 336 6.75 16.50 -1.52
CA LEU A 336 7.54 15.57 -0.73
C LEU A 336 7.02 15.49 0.72
N LEU A 337 6.72 16.63 1.35
CA LEU A 337 6.17 16.67 2.71
C LEU A 337 4.80 16.01 2.78
N GLY A 338 3.92 16.28 1.82
CA GLY A 338 2.58 15.69 1.76
C GLY A 338 2.62 14.18 1.58
N ALA A 339 3.43 13.69 0.63
CA ALA A 339 3.64 12.27 0.39
C ALA A 339 4.24 11.59 1.62
N SER A 340 5.26 12.20 2.24
CA SER A 340 5.92 11.69 3.45
C SER A 340 4.96 11.56 4.62
N LEU A 341 4.14 12.57 4.89
CA LEU A 341 3.17 12.53 6.00
C LEU A 341 2.07 11.50 5.76
N LEU A 342 1.62 11.33 4.52
CA LEU A 342 0.65 10.30 4.16
C LEU A 342 1.23 8.91 4.41
N ALA A 343 2.40 8.62 3.86
CA ALA A 343 3.05 7.32 3.99
C ALA A 343 3.51 7.04 5.43
N ALA A 344 3.98 8.07 6.17
CA ALA A 344 4.28 7.96 7.61
C ALA A 344 3.06 7.62 8.47
N ALA A 345 1.83 7.80 7.98
CA ALA A 345 0.63 7.31 8.63
C ALA A 345 0.25 5.90 8.13
N VAL A 346 0.32 5.63 6.83
CA VAL A 346 -0.16 4.38 6.22
C VAL A 346 0.77 3.19 6.50
N VAL A 347 2.09 3.37 6.38
CA VAL A 347 3.07 2.28 6.58
C VAL A 347 3.04 1.69 8.00
N PRO A 348 3.03 2.49 9.08
CA PRO A 348 2.92 1.92 10.43
C PRO A 348 1.52 1.34 10.71
N LEU A 349 0.45 1.84 10.07
CA LEU A 349 -0.87 1.20 10.13
C LEU A 349 -0.84 -0.20 9.50
N ALA A 350 -0.29 -0.33 8.29
CA ALA A 350 -0.12 -1.62 7.61
C ALA A 350 0.67 -2.61 8.48
N THR A 351 1.70 -2.10 9.15
CA THR A 351 2.54 -2.90 10.05
C THR A 351 1.80 -3.28 11.32
N ALA A 352 1.03 -2.36 11.90
CA ALA A 352 0.22 -2.63 13.10
C ALA A 352 -0.87 -3.68 12.84
N TYR A 353 -1.50 -3.69 11.66
CA TYR A 353 -2.36 -4.80 11.22
C TYR A 353 -1.61 -6.13 11.25
N SER A 354 -0.44 -6.17 10.64
CA SER A 354 0.37 -7.39 10.54
C SER A 354 0.87 -7.89 11.89
N VAL A 355 1.23 -6.99 12.82
CA VAL A 355 1.61 -7.33 14.20
C VAL A 355 0.41 -7.90 14.96
N ALA A 356 -0.75 -7.25 14.91
CA ALA A 356 -1.97 -7.73 15.55
C ALA A 356 -2.36 -9.11 15.02
N GLU A 357 -2.34 -9.30 13.69
CA GLU A 357 -2.59 -10.59 13.03
C GLU A 357 -1.60 -11.68 13.47
N GLY A 358 -0.32 -11.35 13.54
CA GLY A 358 0.75 -12.26 13.97
C GLY A 358 0.57 -12.73 15.40
N LEU A 359 0.13 -11.85 16.28
CA LEU A 359 -0.17 -12.16 17.69
C LEU A 359 -1.56 -12.78 17.89
N GLY A 360 -2.45 -12.72 16.88
CA GLY A 360 -3.83 -13.18 16.95
C GLY A 360 -4.74 -12.23 17.71
N ALA A 361 -4.36 -10.95 17.77
CA ALA A 361 -5.17 -9.88 18.31
C ALA A 361 -6.14 -9.35 17.23
N PRO A 362 -7.27 -8.73 17.62
CA PRO A 362 -8.14 -8.04 16.66
C PRO A 362 -7.40 -6.91 15.94
N ALA A 363 -7.66 -6.75 14.64
CA ALA A 363 -7.04 -5.73 13.80
C ALA A 363 -8.13 -5.03 12.97
N SER A 364 -8.50 -3.81 13.33
CA SER A 364 -9.44 -2.95 12.58
C SER A 364 -9.33 -1.51 13.03
N LEU A 365 -9.50 -0.55 12.11
CA LEU A 365 -9.57 0.88 12.42
C LEU A 365 -10.92 1.32 13.00
N ASP A 366 -11.99 0.51 12.84
CA ASP A 366 -13.37 0.85 13.21
C ASP A 366 -13.69 0.59 14.70
N LEU A 367 -12.73 0.10 15.50
CA LEU A 367 -12.95 -0.29 16.87
C LEU A 367 -12.34 0.73 17.85
N ASP A 368 -12.97 0.88 19.02
CA ASP A 368 -12.55 1.83 20.07
C ASP A 368 -11.11 1.56 20.54
N SER A 369 -10.28 2.61 20.62
CA SER A 369 -8.86 2.57 20.98
C SER A 369 -8.55 1.82 22.30
N ARG A 370 -9.51 1.73 23.21
CA ARG A 370 -9.35 1.01 24.48
C ARG A 370 -9.20 -0.51 24.33
N HIS A 371 -9.64 -1.08 23.20
CA HIS A 371 -9.58 -2.53 22.94
C HIS A 371 -8.35 -2.94 22.09
N PHE A 372 -7.54 -1.98 21.60
CA PHE A 372 -6.45 -2.22 20.64
C PHE A 372 -5.07 -1.79 21.14
N GLN A 373 -4.76 -2.05 22.39
CA GLN A 373 -3.45 -1.69 22.97
C GLN A 373 -2.29 -2.20 22.13
N VAL A 374 -2.37 -3.44 21.58
CA VAL A 374 -1.29 -4.03 20.75
C VAL A 374 -1.13 -3.28 19.43
N PHE A 375 -2.25 -2.95 18.76
CA PHE A 375 -2.25 -2.26 17.48
C PHE A 375 -1.64 -0.86 17.61
N TYR A 376 -2.17 -0.04 18.53
CA TYR A 376 -1.67 1.33 18.73
C TYR A 376 -0.28 1.36 19.36
N ALA A 377 0.06 0.41 20.24
CA ALA A 377 1.41 0.29 20.77
C ALA A 377 2.43 -0.02 19.67
N ALA A 378 2.09 -0.96 18.75
CA ALA A 378 2.94 -1.24 17.59
C ALA A 378 3.09 -0.01 16.70
N PHE A 379 1.99 0.68 16.37
CA PHE A 379 2.00 1.90 15.57
C PHE A 379 2.93 2.97 16.16
N LEU A 380 2.77 3.28 17.45
CA LEU A 380 3.56 4.31 18.12
C LEU A 380 5.04 3.90 18.28
N ALA A 381 5.31 2.63 18.60
CA ALA A 381 6.68 2.13 18.74
C ALA A 381 7.46 2.20 17.42
N LEU A 382 6.81 1.85 16.30
CA LEU A 382 7.41 1.95 14.97
C LEU A 382 7.72 3.40 14.60
N GLY A 383 6.76 4.32 14.83
CA GLY A 383 6.96 5.75 14.60
C GLY A 383 8.10 6.33 15.45
N LEU A 384 8.14 5.97 16.74
CA LEU A 384 9.21 6.42 17.63
C LEU A 384 10.58 5.90 17.19
N PHE A 385 10.69 4.64 16.77
CA PHE A 385 11.92 4.07 16.22
C PHE A 385 12.43 4.89 15.03
N ALA A 386 11.56 5.15 14.04
CA ALA A 386 11.94 5.92 12.86
C ALA A 386 12.34 7.36 13.18
N ILE A 387 11.64 8.02 14.10
CA ILE A 387 11.98 9.37 14.59
C ILE A 387 13.39 9.37 15.20
N VAL A 388 13.70 8.42 16.07
CA VAL A 388 15.01 8.31 16.71
C VAL A 388 16.12 8.13 15.66
N VAL A 389 15.92 7.21 14.70
CA VAL A 389 16.91 6.96 13.64
C VAL A 389 17.15 8.21 12.80
N VAL A 390 16.08 8.86 12.32
CA VAL A 390 16.19 10.02 11.42
C VAL A 390 16.74 11.26 12.14
N SER A 391 16.60 11.32 13.47
CA SER A 391 17.12 12.43 14.28
C SER A 391 18.62 12.31 14.57
N ILE A 392 19.30 11.23 14.14
CA ILE A 392 20.75 11.08 14.31
C ILE A 392 21.49 12.16 13.52
N PRO A 393 22.35 12.98 14.15
CA PRO A 393 23.08 14.03 13.44
C PRO A 393 24.01 13.45 12.39
N GLY A 394 24.08 14.10 11.23
CA GLY A 394 24.96 13.72 10.11
C GLY A 394 24.46 12.55 9.28
N LEU A 395 23.24 12.06 9.52
CA LEU A 395 22.65 11.02 8.69
C LEU A 395 22.36 11.54 7.27
N LEU A 396 22.80 10.80 6.26
CA LEU A 396 22.56 11.09 4.87
C LEU A 396 21.13 10.64 4.50
N LEU A 397 20.16 11.55 4.57
CA LEU A 397 18.73 11.26 4.45
C LEU A 397 18.39 10.59 3.11
N MET A 398 18.93 11.08 1.98
CA MET A 398 18.65 10.51 0.67
C MET A 398 19.25 9.10 0.51
N GLU A 399 20.40 8.84 1.12
CA GLU A 399 21.00 7.50 1.16
C GLU A 399 20.17 6.53 2.01
N LEU A 400 19.67 6.99 3.16
CA LEU A 400 18.78 6.20 4.01
C LEU A 400 17.50 5.80 3.26
N ILE A 401 16.87 6.77 2.58
CA ILE A 401 15.68 6.54 1.76
C ILE A 401 15.97 5.48 0.70
N TYR A 402 17.05 5.66 -0.06
CA TYR A 402 17.41 4.73 -1.15
C TYR A 402 17.78 3.33 -0.63
N ALA A 403 18.55 3.24 0.45
CA ALA A 403 18.96 1.98 1.07
C ALA A 403 17.76 1.17 1.58
N SER A 404 16.72 1.84 2.07
CA SER A 404 15.49 1.18 2.50
C SER A 404 14.79 0.45 1.34
N GLN A 405 14.88 0.98 0.11
CA GLN A 405 14.29 0.33 -1.06
C GLN A 405 15.11 -0.86 -1.55
N VAL A 406 16.41 -0.82 -1.41
CA VAL A 406 17.28 -2.00 -1.61
C VAL A 406 16.93 -3.09 -0.59
N LEU A 407 16.70 -2.73 0.67
CA LEU A 407 16.26 -3.68 1.70
C LEU A 407 14.90 -4.29 1.35
N ASN A 408 13.94 -3.47 0.91
CA ASN A 408 12.64 -3.93 0.44
C ASN A 408 12.80 -4.94 -0.72
N ALA A 409 13.67 -4.66 -1.68
CA ALA A 409 13.95 -5.57 -2.79
C ALA A 409 14.50 -6.93 -2.32
N VAL A 410 15.42 -6.93 -1.36
CA VAL A 410 16.00 -8.16 -0.78
C VAL A 410 14.93 -9.00 -0.06
N LEU A 411 13.97 -8.35 0.60
CA LEU A 411 12.90 -9.03 1.34
C LEU A 411 11.68 -9.36 0.47
N LEU A 412 11.53 -8.75 -0.69
CA LEU A 412 10.42 -8.95 -1.61
C LEU A 412 10.20 -10.41 -2.03
N PRO A 413 11.23 -11.20 -2.40
CA PRO A 413 11.06 -12.61 -2.76
C PRO A 413 10.30 -13.42 -1.71
N LEU A 414 10.57 -13.19 -0.42
CA LEU A 414 9.88 -13.88 0.68
C LEU A 414 8.37 -13.63 0.61
N HIS A 415 7.95 -12.38 0.37
CA HIS A 415 6.55 -11.96 0.37
C HIS A 415 5.80 -12.49 -0.87
N VAL A 416 6.39 -12.33 -2.07
CA VAL A 416 5.73 -12.77 -3.31
C VAL A 416 5.64 -14.29 -3.40
N VAL A 417 6.63 -15.03 -2.89
CA VAL A 417 6.57 -16.49 -2.77
C VAL A 417 5.46 -16.92 -1.81
N ALA A 418 5.35 -16.28 -0.65
CA ALA A 418 4.29 -16.58 0.31
C ALA A 418 2.90 -16.31 -0.28
N LEU A 419 2.70 -15.19 -0.98
CA LEU A 419 1.45 -14.88 -1.68
C LEU A 419 1.15 -15.92 -2.77
N HIS A 420 2.13 -16.30 -3.60
CA HIS A 420 1.96 -17.34 -4.61
C HIS A 420 1.55 -18.68 -4.01
N VAL A 421 2.22 -19.10 -2.94
CA VAL A 421 1.92 -20.37 -2.28
C VAL A 421 0.53 -20.36 -1.65
N LEU A 422 0.09 -19.26 -1.04
CA LEU A 422 -1.28 -19.09 -0.56
C LEU A 422 -2.30 -19.09 -1.71
N GLY A 423 -2.05 -18.33 -2.79
CA GLY A 423 -2.98 -18.18 -3.92
C GLY A 423 -3.23 -19.46 -4.72
N ARG A 424 -2.29 -20.39 -4.73
CA ARG A 424 -2.43 -21.71 -5.39
C ARG A 424 -3.06 -22.78 -4.50
N ASP A 425 -3.15 -22.55 -3.19
CA ASP A 425 -3.64 -23.56 -2.25
C ASP A 425 -5.16 -23.72 -2.33
N ALA A 426 -5.62 -24.90 -2.79
CA ALA A 426 -7.04 -25.18 -2.96
C ALA A 426 -7.80 -25.17 -1.62
N HIS A 427 -7.15 -25.58 -0.52
CA HIS A 427 -7.78 -25.61 0.79
C HIS A 427 -8.06 -24.20 1.33
N THR A 428 -7.15 -23.26 1.06
CA THR A 428 -7.26 -21.86 1.51
C THR A 428 -8.16 -21.05 0.59
N MET A 429 -8.05 -21.23 -0.73
CA MET A 429 -8.68 -20.38 -1.74
C MET A 429 -10.01 -20.90 -2.28
N GLY A 430 -10.29 -22.19 -2.14
CA GLY A 430 -11.50 -22.80 -2.71
C GLY A 430 -11.67 -22.47 -4.20
N THR A 431 -12.83 -21.89 -4.55
CA THR A 431 -13.17 -21.48 -5.93
C THR A 431 -12.40 -20.23 -6.40
N ALA A 432 -11.79 -19.46 -5.49
CA ALA A 432 -11.01 -18.26 -5.82
C ALA A 432 -9.53 -18.59 -6.14
N ARG A 433 -9.15 -19.85 -6.21
CA ARG A 433 -7.80 -20.29 -6.53
C ARG A 433 -7.34 -19.74 -7.88
N SER A 434 -6.04 -19.38 -7.97
CA SER A 434 -5.41 -18.96 -9.21
C SER A 434 -5.47 -20.08 -10.26
N THR A 435 -5.81 -19.74 -11.52
CA THR A 435 -5.76 -20.69 -12.65
C THR A 435 -4.33 -21.09 -12.96
N SER A 436 -4.12 -22.21 -13.64
CA SER A 436 -2.77 -22.70 -13.99
C SER A 436 -1.95 -21.68 -14.78
N ALA A 437 -2.58 -20.93 -15.68
CA ALA A 437 -1.94 -19.88 -16.45
C ALA A 437 -1.46 -18.72 -15.54
N VAL A 438 -2.30 -18.28 -14.59
CA VAL A 438 -1.94 -17.24 -13.62
C VAL A 438 -0.82 -17.72 -12.71
N GLN A 439 -0.87 -18.97 -12.22
CA GLN A 439 0.19 -19.55 -11.40
C GLN A 439 1.53 -19.64 -12.14
N TRP A 440 1.49 -19.91 -13.45
CA TRP A 440 2.70 -19.91 -14.27
C TRP A 440 3.26 -18.49 -14.41
N ALA A 441 2.42 -17.52 -14.71
CA ALA A 441 2.82 -16.10 -14.76
C ALA A 441 3.41 -15.64 -13.42
N GLU A 442 2.79 -15.99 -12.28
CA GLU A 442 3.31 -15.68 -10.93
C GLU A 442 4.72 -16.26 -10.72
N ARG A 443 4.98 -17.53 -11.16
CA ARG A 443 6.31 -18.16 -11.05
C ARG A 443 7.35 -17.47 -11.89
N VAL A 444 7.01 -17.09 -13.12
CA VAL A 444 7.92 -16.34 -14.00
C VAL A 444 8.25 -14.98 -13.36
N SER A 445 7.25 -14.29 -12.84
CA SER A 445 7.44 -13.01 -12.14
C SER A 445 8.35 -13.15 -10.92
N ILE A 446 8.15 -14.18 -10.10
CA ILE A 446 9.02 -14.48 -8.94
C ILE A 446 10.46 -14.76 -9.41
N ALA A 447 10.63 -15.55 -10.47
CA ALA A 447 11.96 -15.83 -11.01
C ALA A 447 12.68 -14.57 -11.51
N VAL A 448 11.95 -13.65 -12.16
CA VAL A 448 12.48 -12.35 -12.59
C VAL A 448 12.90 -11.51 -11.39
N ILE A 449 12.03 -11.38 -10.36
CA ILE A 449 12.34 -10.62 -9.14
C ILE A 449 13.60 -11.19 -8.48
N VAL A 450 13.65 -12.51 -8.28
CA VAL A 450 14.81 -13.18 -7.65
C VAL A 450 16.08 -12.97 -8.46
N ALA A 451 16.00 -13.08 -9.79
CA ALA A 451 17.14 -12.86 -10.68
C ALA A 451 17.67 -11.41 -10.59
N CYS A 452 16.78 -10.41 -10.61
CA CYS A 452 17.18 -9.01 -10.48
C CYS A 452 17.83 -8.72 -9.12
N VAL A 453 17.26 -9.27 -8.04
CA VAL A 453 17.81 -9.11 -6.68
C VAL A 453 19.16 -9.83 -6.53
N ALA A 454 19.29 -11.05 -7.06
CA ALA A 454 20.54 -11.80 -7.00
C ALA A 454 21.66 -11.12 -7.82
N ALA A 455 21.31 -10.47 -8.92
CA ALA A 455 22.27 -9.76 -9.77
C ALA A 455 22.94 -8.55 -9.07
N MET A 456 22.39 -8.03 -7.97
CA MET A 456 23.09 -7.02 -7.16
C MET A 456 24.39 -7.54 -6.52
N ALA A 457 24.53 -8.87 -6.38
CA ALA A 457 25.72 -9.48 -5.80
C ALA A 457 26.87 -9.63 -6.82
N LEU A 458 26.57 -9.42 -8.11
CA LEU A 458 27.55 -9.43 -9.20
C LEU A 458 28.19 -8.04 -9.35
#